data_dbf22901ffe47fd1f01940ca19a356bc
#
_entry.id   dbf22901ffe47fd1f01940ca19a356bc
#
_cell.length_a   1.000
_cell.length_b   1.000
_cell.length_c   1.000
_cell.angle_alpha   90.00
_cell.angle_beta   90.00
_cell.angle_gamma   90.00
#
_symmetry.space_group_name_H-M   'P 1'
#
loop_
_entity.id
_entity.type
_entity.pdbx_description
1 polymer ?
#
loop_
_entity_poly.entity_id
_entity_poly.type
_entity_poly.pdbx_seq_one_letter_code
_entity_poly.pdbx_strand_id
1 'polypeptide(L)'
;MVSALLGFMSITGLAGMYNIKKLDPYLIPPNEIFAGTPAPFKLSVRNGKRYLPSFLISLQNISGGAVIFPIVHQNSSCDGTVMLTFDYRGVIPAGRVTISSTYPVGFFTRYWTFEIDTHFTVFPALISGQHSDSSDKTAFIGTTLKRERGIDGELEQIYPYSGSEPLRFIHWKHSARSHDLMVKGFGSHSAKPLLIDLARLPGQGVEERISRAAWLVWRLVRERPVGLVLGDRMIPAESGKQHGLKLLTELALYGRD
;
A
#
# COMPACT_ATOMS: atom_id res chain seq x y z
N MET A 1 -52.12 20.78 -24.26
CA MET A 1 -50.70 20.49 -24.47
C MET A 1 -49.84 20.83 -23.24
N VAL A 2 -49.95 22.01 -22.64
CA VAL A 2 -49.14 22.40 -21.47
C VAL A 2 -49.32 21.44 -20.27
N SER A 3 -50.53 21.06 -19.95
CA SER A 3 -50.85 20.13 -18.84
C SER A 3 -50.20 18.73 -19.02
N ALA A 4 -50.19 18.22 -20.28
CA ALA A 4 -49.56 16.96 -20.59
C ALA A 4 -48.03 17.03 -20.43
N LEU A 5 -47.42 18.15 -20.85
CA LEU A 5 -45.99 18.38 -20.66
C LEU A 5 -45.60 18.46 -19.18
N LEU A 6 -46.39 19.19 -18.39
CA LEU A 6 -46.17 19.32 -16.93
C LEU A 6 -46.34 17.96 -16.25
N GLY A 7 -47.35 17.16 -16.63
CA GLY A 7 -47.52 15.79 -16.11
C GLY A 7 -46.34 14.90 -16.45
N PHE A 8 -45.86 14.93 -17.68
CA PHE A 8 -44.66 14.19 -18.11
C PHE A 8 -43.42 14.60 -17.34
N MET A 9 -43.17 15.90 -17.16
CA MET A 9 -42.05 16.41 -16.39
C MET A 9 -42.12 15.98 -14.91
N SER A 10 -43.33 15.97 -14.32
CA SER A 10 -43.50 15.52 -12.94
C SER A 10 -43.20 14.03 -12.78
N ILE A 11 -43.69 13.18 -13.68
CA ILE A 11 -43.45 11.74 -13.65
C ILE A 11 -41.97 11.44 -13.85
N THR A 12 -41.31 12.05 -14.84
CA THR A 12 -39.88 11.86 -15.09
C THR A 12 -39.05 12.39 -13.94
N GLY A 13 -39.50 13.48 -13.30
CA GLY A 13 -38.89 14.03 -12.10
C GLY A 13 -38.92 13.04 -10.92
N LEU A 14 -40.06 12.46 -10.64
CA LEU A 14 -40.23 11.44 -9.59
C LEU A 14 -39.40 10.17 -9.90
N ALA A 15 -39.47 9.68 -11.12
CA ALA A 15 -38.67 8.51 -11.55
C ALA A 15 -37.18 8.72 -11.34
N GLY A 16 -36.63 9.89 -11.70
CA GLY A 16 -35.22 10.23 -11.47
C GLY A 16 -34.85 10.31 -9.98
N MET A 17 -35.75 10.83 -9.14
CA MET A 17 -35.55 10.87 -7.69
C MET A 17 -35.51 9.45 -7.09
N TYR A 18 -36.43 8.59 -7.47
CA TYR A 18 -36.43 7.19 -7.02
C TYR A 18 -35.23 6.40 -7.56
N ASN A 19 -34.71 6.76 -8.73
CA ASN A 19 -33.55 6.11 -9.30
C ASN A 19 -32.31 6.25 -8.41
N ILE A 20 -32.05 7.42 -7.81
CA ILE A 20 -30.89 7.69 -6.94
C ILE A 20 -31.16 7.30 -5.48
N LYS A 21 -32.43 7.23 -5.07
CA LYS A 21 -32.80 6.94 -3.68
C LYS A 21 -32.22 5.60 -3.20
N LYS A 22 -31.70 5.55 -1.97
CA LYS A 22 -31.08 4.36 -1.33
C LYS A 22 -29.88 3.80 -2.10
N LEU A 23 -29.16 4.63 -2.81
CA LEU A 23 -27.83 4.31 -3.30
C LEU A 23 -26.82 4.74 -2.24
N ASP A 24 -25.87 3.87 -1.95
CA ASP A 24 -24.83 4.07 -0.93
C ASP A 24 -23.46 3.90 -1.60
N PRO A 25 -22.74 5.00 -1.84
CA PRO A 25 -21.42 4.93 -2.46
C PRO A 25 -20.35 4.70 -1.38
N TYR A 26 -19.32 3.96 -1.73
CA TYR A 26 -18.14 3.78 -0.90
C TYR A 26 -16.87 3.68 -1.74
N LEU A 27 -15.75 4.09 -1.15
CA LEU A 27 -14.44 4.08 -1.76
C LEU A 27 -13.53 3.10 -1.02
N ILE A 28 -12.92 2.18 -1.75
CA ILE A 28 -11.97 1.21 -1.20
C ILE A 28 -10.57 1.58 -1.72
N PRO A 29 -9.67 2.02 -0.82
CA PRO A 29 -8.30 2.32 -1.19
C PRO A 29 -7.51 1.04 -1.48
N PRO A 30 -6.49 1.08 -2.34
CA PRO A 30 -5.52 -0.01 -2.47
C PRO A 30 -4.61 -0.07 -1.22
N ASN A 31 -3.89 -1.17 -1.07
CA ASN A 31 -3.01 -1.38 0.09
C ASN A 31 -1.78 -0.45 0.12
N GLU A 32 -1.35 0.02 -1.02
CA GLU A 32 -0.15 0.85 -1.17
C GLU A 32 -0.47 2.03 -2.08
N ILE A 33 -0.33 3.24 -1.54
CA ILE A 33 -0.58 4.50 -2.26
C ILE A 33 0.65 5.36 -2.07
N PHE A 34 1.31 5.74 -3.18
CA PHE A 34 2.50 6.59 -3.15
C PHE A 34 2.18 7.97 -3.74
N ALA A 35 2.72 9.02 -3.12
CA ALA A 35 2.58 10.38 -3.62
C ALA A 35 3.14 10.51 -5.05
N GLY A 36 2.48 11.27 -5.91
CA GLY A 36 2.86 11.46 -7.31
C GLY A 36 2.61 10.26 -8.22
N THR A 37 2.12 9.13 -7.71
CA THR A 37 1.87 7.92 -8.50
C THR A 37 0.37 7.62 -8.57
N PRO A 38 -0.21 7.39 -9.76
CA PRO A 38 -1.60 6.98 -9.89
C PRO A 38 -1.87 5.64 -9.21
N ALA A 39 -2.85 5.59 -8.33
CA ALA A 39 -3.24 4.39 -7.60
C ALA A 39 -4.67 3.96 -7.95
N PRO A 40 -4.95 2.65 -8.12
CA PRO A 40 -6.26 2.14 -8.48
C PRO A 40 -7.18 2.05 -7.26
N PHE A 41 -8.10 2.97 -7.14
CA PHE A 41 -9.16 2.95 -6.14
C PHE A 41 -10.39 2.25 -6.69
N LYS A 42 -11.06 1.45 -5.86
CA LYS A 42 -12.36 0.90 -6.21
C LYS A 42 -13.45 1.85 -5.72
N LEU A 43 -14.20 2.40 -6.66
CA LEU A 43 -15.36 3.22 -6.41
C LEU A 43 -16.59 2.37 -6.61
N SER A 44 -17.33 2.14 -5.54
CA SER A 44 -18.42 1.17 -5.50
C SER A 44 -19.72 1.84 -5.12
N VAL A 45 -20.84 1.28 -5.58
CA VAL A 45 -22.18 1.70 -5.18
C VAL A 45 -23.03 0.50 -4.84
N ARG A 46 -23.69 0.55 -3.68
CA ARG A 46 -24.69 -0.42 -3.26
C ARG A 46 -26.10 0.12 -3.50
N ASN A 47 -26.94 -0.67 -4.15
CA ASN A 47 -28.35 -0.37 -4.27
C ASN A 47 -29.15 -1.06 -3.16
N GLY A 48 -29.56 -0.30 -2.15
CA GLY A 48 -30.36 -0.79 -1.03
C GLY A 48 -31.87 -0.89 -1.31
N LYS A 49 -32.29 -0.75 -2.56
CA LYS A 49 -33.70 -0.93 -2.96
C LYS A 49 -34.04 -2.41 -3.05
N ARG A 50 -35.25 -2.78 -2.57
CA ARG A 50 -35.69 -4.18 -2.53
C ARG A 50 -36.14 -4.69 -3.88
N TYR A 51 -36.80 -3.84 -4.71
CA TYR A 51 -37.48 -4.26 -5.92
C TYR A 51 -37.06 -3.55 -7.19
N LEU A 52 -36.39 -2.40 -7.09
CA LEU A 52 -36.12 -1.55 -8.26
C LEU A 52 -34.61 -1.44 -8.52
N PRO A 53 -34.15 -1.71 -9.74
CA PRO A 53 -32.79 -1.37 -10.15
C PRO A 53 -32.62 0.15 -10.25
N SER A 54 -31.37 0.58 -10.37
CA SER A 54 -31.00 1.95 -10.70
C SER A 54 -30.30 1.96 -12.05
N PHE A 55 -30.56 2.99 -12.83
CA PHE A 55 -30.07 3.11 -14.21
C PHE A 55 -29.19 4.34 -14.39
N LEU A 56 -28.20 4.24 -15.27
CA LEU A 56 -27.31 5.34 -15.68
C LEU A 56 -26.72 6.07 -14.48
N ILE A 57 -26.16 5.31 -13.54
CA ILE A 57 -25.53 5.86 -12.34
C ILE A 57 -24.08 6.22 -12.65
N SER A 58 -23.74 7.49 -12.50
CA SER A 58 -22.37 7.99 -12.54
C SER A 58 -21.88 8.32 -11.15
N LEU A 59 -20.76 7.74 -10.75
CA LEU A 59 -20.04 8.08 -9.53
C LEU A 59 -18.83 8.93 -9.88
N GLN A 60 -18.66 10.04 -9.20
CA GLN A 60 -17.51 10.92 -9.36
C GLN A 60 -16.89 11.25 -8.00
N ASN A 61 -15.60 11.05 -7.86
CA ASN A 61 -14.84 11.50 -6.69
C ASN A 61 -14.34 12.94 -6.90
N ILE A 62 -14.22 13.72 -5.83
CA ILE A 62 -13.74 15.10 -5.85
C ILE A 62 -12.27 15.21 -6.33
N SER A 63 -11.46 14.19 -6.08
CA SER A 63 -10.06 14.11 -6.51
C SER A 63 -9.90 13.75 -8.00
N GLY A 64 -11.00 13.68 -8.75
CA GLY A 64 -11.02 13.26 -10.15
C GLY A 64 -11.40 11.78 -10.30
N GLY A 65 -11.68 11.40 -11.55
CA GLY A 65 -12.14 10.05 -11.86
C GLY A 65 -13.65 9.87 -11.71
N ALA A 66 -14.25 9.29 -12.73
CA ALA A 66 -15.67 8.96 -12.76
C ALA A 66 -15.85 7.53 -13.27
N VAL A 67 -16.87 6.85 -12.74
CA VAL A 67 -17.31 5.54 -13.21
C VAL A 67 -18.79 5.58 -13.49
N ILE A 68 -19.19 4.99 -14.62
CA ILE A 68 -20.60 4.91 -15.03
C ILE A 68 -21.06 3.47 -14.94
N PHE A 69 -22.17 3.26 -14.25
CA PHE A 69 -22.86 1.98 -14.17
C PHE A 69 -24.18 2.07 -14.93
N PRO A 70 -24.29 1.40 -16.07
CA PRO A 70 -25.55 1.41 -16.85
C PRO A 70 -26.74 0.91 -16.03
N ILE A 71 -26.54 -0.14 -15.23
CA ILE A 71 -27.55 -0.74 -14.35
C ILE A 71 -26.89 -1.17 -13.05
N VAL A 72 -27.52 -0.81 -11.93
CA VAL A 72 -27.20 -1.34 -10.59
C VAL A 72 -28.44 -2.10 -10.10
N HIS A 73 -28.37 -3.42 -10.09
CA HIS A 73 -29.50 -4.26 -9.71
C HIS A 73 -29.93 -4.02 -8.26
N GLN A 74 -31.19 -4.35 -7.96
CA GLN A 74 -31.70 -4.26 -6.61
C GLN A 74 -30.90 -5.14 -5.64
N ASN A 75 -30.69 -4.66 -4.43
CA ASN A 75 -29.98 -5.35 -3.36
C ASN A 75 -28.60 -5.88 -3.77
N SER A 76 -27.93 -5.21 -4.70
CA SER A 76 -26.59 -5.57 -5.20
C SER A 76 -25.63 -4.40 -5.15
N SER A 77 -24.36 -4.69 -5.32
CA SER A 77 -23.28 -3.69 -5.44
C SER A 77 -22.61 -3.82 -6.81
N CYS A 78 -22.18 -2.68 -7.34
CA CYS A 78 -21.35 -2.60 -8.54
C CYS A 78 -20.06 -1.87 -8.21
N ASP A 79 -18.95 -2.36 -8.76
CA ASP A 79 -17.61 -1.85 -8.52
C ASP A 79 -17.00 -1.33 -9.82
N GLY A 80 -16.34 -0.20 -9.73
CA GLY A 80 -15.53 0.36 -10.79
C GLY A 80 -14.18 0.81 -10.28
N THR A 81 -13.19 0.89 -11.15
CA THR A 81 -11.86 1.33 -10.79
C THR A 81 -11.62 2.72 -11.32
N VAL A 82 -11.11 3.61 -10.46
CA VAL A 82 -10.65 4.96 -10.80
C VAL A 82 -9.20 5.09 -10.43
N MET A 83 -8.41 5.78 -11.27
CA MET A 83 -7.03 6.10 -10.96
C MET A 83 -7.01 7.46 -10.26
N LEU A 84 -6.54 7.50 -9.01
CA LEU A 84 -6.39 8.74 -8.24
C LEU A 84 -4.91 8.98 -7.97
N THR A 85 -4.50 10.24 -8.06
CA THR A 85 -3.14 10.68 -7.76
C THR A 85 -3.19 11.69 -6.63
N PHE A 86 -2.27 11.55 -5.68
CA PHE A 86 -2.14 12.45 -4.54
C PHE A 86 -0.74 13.06 -4.54
N ASP A 87 -0.67 14.38 -4.43
CA ASP A 87 0.62 15.09 -4.51
C ASP A 87 1.41 15.02 -3.21
N TYR A 88 0.73 14.79 -2.09
CA TYR A 88 1.33 14.85 -0.76
C TYR A 88 1.16 13.52 -0.02
N ARG A 89 2.18 13.17 0.78
CA ARG A 89 2.12 12.05 1.71
C ARG A 89 1.29 12.40 2.96
N GLY A 90 0.90 11.41 3.74
CA GLY A 90 0.22 11.58 5.02
C GLY A 90 -1.16 10.92 5.05
N VAL A 91 -1.93 11.20 6.11
CA VAL A 91 -3.31 10.73 6.23
C VAL A 91 -4.22 11.67 5.46
N ILE A 92 -4.94 11.14 4.50
CA ILE A 92 -5.84 11.90 3.63
C ILE A 92 -7.25 11.33 3.78
N PRO A 93 -8.28 12.20 3.97
CA PRO A 93 -9.68 11.76 3.95
C PRO A 93 -10.08 11.35 2.53
N ALA A 94 -10.95 10.36 2.41
CA ALA A 94 -11.49 9.91 1.11
C ALA A 94 -12.30 11.00 0.39
N GLY A 95 -12.75 12.00 1.14
CA GLY A 95 -13.45 13.16 0.63
C GLY A 95 -14.89 12.86 0.25
N ARG A 96 -15.38 13.50 -0.82
CA ARG A 96 -16.77 13.43 -1.24
C ARG A 96 -16.91 12.64 -2.54
N VAL A 97 -17.95 11.84 -2.60
CA VAL A 97 -18.39 11.15 -3.81
C VAL A 97 -19.76 11.67 -4.23
N THR A 98 -19.87 12.09 -5.46
CA THR A 98 -21.12 12.55 -6.04
C THR A 98 -21.71 11.45 -6.92
N ILE A 99 -22.94 11.06 -6.62
CA ILE A 99 -23.76 10.21 -7.49
C ILE A 99 -24.56 11.11 -8.41
N SER A 100 -24.56 10.83 -9.69
CA SER A 100 -25.45 11.50 -10.65
C SER A 100 -26.14 10.52 -11.57
N SER A 101 -27.29 10.92 -12.12
CA SER A 101 -28.04 10.15 -13.13
C SER A 101 -28.87 11.06 -14.01
N THR A 102 -28.91 10.71 -15.28
CA THR A 102 -29.77 11.36 -16.31
C THR A 102 -31.05 10.60 -16.59
N TYR A 103 -31.30 9.49 -15.87
CA TYR A 103 -32.49 8.67 -16.03
C TYR A 103 -33.77 9.44 -15.65
N PRO A 104 -34.90 9.26 -16.35
CA PRO A 104 -35.15 8.29 -17.44
C PRO A 104 -34.84 8.80 -18.86
N VAL A 105 -34.96 10.08 -19.16
CA VAL A 105 -34.91 10.62 -20.53
C VAL A 105 -33.85 11.71 -20.76
N GLY A 106 -32.99 11.94 -19.80
CA GLY A 106 -31.84 12.88 -19.95
C GLY A 106 -32.19 14.37 -19.89
N PHE A 107 -33.46 14.74 -19.66
CA PHE A 107 -33.82 16.17 -19.53
C PHE A 107 -33.28 16.81 -18.27
N PHE A 108 -33.09 16.03 -17.21
CA PHE A 108 -32.58 16.51 -15.92
C PHE A 108 -31.47 15.59 -15.43
N THR A 109 -30.35 16.17 -15.05
CA THR A 109 -29.33 15.47 -14.27
C THR A 109 -29.61 15.68 -12.81
N ARG A 110 -29.82 14.59 -12.08
CA ARG A 110 -29.94 14.61 -10.62
C ARG A 110 -28.65 14.15 -10.02
N TYR A 111 -28.23 14.80 -8.94
CA TYR A 111 -27.02 14.44 -8.22
C TYR A 111 -27.24 14.47 -6.71
N TRP A 112 -26.48 13.68 -6.03
CA TRP A 112 -26.41 13.65 -4.58
C TRP A 112 -24.96 13.43 -4.16
N THR A 113 -24.49 14.23 -3.19
CA THR A 113 -23.11 14.15 -2.72
C THR A 113 -23.07 13.53 -1.33
N PHE A 114 -22.18 12.58 -1.14
CA PHE A 114 -21.94 11.86 0.10
C PHE A 114 -20.53 12.19 0.61
N GLU A 115 -20.41 12.39 1.90
CA GLU A 115 -19.10 12.42 2.56
C GLU A 115 -18.72 10.98 2.94
N ILE A 116 -17.52 10.60 2.55
CA ILE A 116 -16.96 9.27 2.85
C ILE A 116 -16.03 9.44 4.05
N ASP A 117 -16.48 8.97 5.21
CA ASP A 117 -15.71 9.02 6.46
C ASP A 117 -14.68 7.89 6.52
N THR A 118 -13.81 7.86 5.53
CA THR A 118 -12.69 6.91 5.45
C THR A 118 -11.41 7.69 5.25
N HIS A 119 -10.38 7.32 6.00
CA HIS A 119 -9.05 7.88 5.89
C HIS A 119 -8.10 6.81 5.39
N PHE A 120 -7.14 7.20 4.59
CA PHE A 120 -6.09 6.32 4.11
C PHE A 120 -4.74 7.03 4.14
N THR A 121 -3.69 6.24 4.26
CA THR A 121 -2.33 6.77 4.31
C THR A 121 -1.72 6.78 2.92
N VAL A 122 -1.26 7.95 2.48
CA VAL A 122 -0.45 8.11 1.28
C VAL A 122 1.01 8.09 1.69
N PHE A 123 1.75 7.12 1.18
CA PHE A 123 3.18 6.97 1.40
C PHE A 123 3.99 8.02 0.63
N PRO A 124 5.22 8.33 1.05
CA PRO A 124 6.08 9.24 0.32
C PRO A 124 6.33 8.78 -1.12
N ALA A 125 6.58 9.72 -2.02
CA ALA A 125 6.99 9.41 -3.40
C ALA A 125 8.26 8.56 -3.40
N LEU A 126 8.38 7.65 -4.36
CA LEU A 126 9.57 6.80 -4.48
C LEU A 126 10.59 7.48 -5.39
N ILE A 127 11.61 8.10 -4.80
CA ILE A 127 12.72 8.69 -5.56
C ILE A 127 13.89 7.73 -5.51
N SER A 128 14.22 7.14 -6.68
CA SER A 128 15.43 6.32 -6.81
C SER A 128 16.68 7.19 -6.65
N GLY A 129 17.46 6.95 -5.62
CA GLY A 129 18.82 7.46 -5.58
C GLY A 129 19.64 6.77 -6.67
N GLN A 130 20.45 7.51 -7.44
CA GLN A 130 21.51 6.91 -8.23
C GLN A 130 22.52 6.29 -7.23
N HIS A 131 22.37 5.02 -6.97
CA HIS A 131 23.41 4.25 -6.31
C HIS A 131 24.46 3.93 -7.37
N SER A 132 25.55 4.68 -7.37
CA SER A 132 26.79 4.16 -7.89
C SER A 132 27.21 3.00 -6.95
N ASP A 133 27.23 1.80 -7.50
CA ASP A 133 27.43 0.50 -6.83
C ASP A 133 28.77 0.36 -6.05
N SER A 134 29.56 1.39 -5.91
CA SER A 134 30.95 1.27 -5.45
C SER A 134 31.40 2.10 -4.25
N SER A 135 30.64 3.08 -3.75
CA SER A 135 31.15 3.95 -2.67
C SER A 135 30.26 4.20 -1.45
N ASP A 136 28.98 3.83 -1.45
CA ASP A 136 28.03 4.16 -0.39
C ASP A 136 27.84 3.08 0.69
N LYS A 137 28.76 2.12 0.81
CA LYS A 137 28.74 1.15 1.93
C LYS A 137 28.93 1.80 3.31
N THR A 138 29.30 3.06 3.35
CA THR A 138 29.67 3.79 4.59
C THR A 138 28.52 4.66 5.14
N ALA A 139 27.46 4.93 4.39
CA ALA A 139 26.32 5.74 4.85
C ALA A 139 25.32 4.98 5.73
N PHE A 140 25.47 3.66 5.83
CA PHE A 140 24.53 2.81 6.55
C PHE A 140 25.23 2.22 7.77
N ILE A 141 24.81 2.63 8.97
CA ILE A 141 25.29 2.04 10.22
C ILE A 141 24.77 0.61 10.30
N GLY A 142 25.56 -0.32 9.78
CA GLY A 142 25.35 -1.73 10.03
C GLY A 142 25.73 -2.04 11.47
N THR A 143 24.76 -2.06 12.38
CA THR A 143 24.98 -2.64 13.71
C THR A 143 25.24 -4.12 13.50
N THR A 144 26.42 -4.58 13.86
CA THR A 144 26.81 -5.99 13.83
C THR A 144 26.00 -6.73 14.90
N LEU A 145 24.78 -7.14 14.56
CA LEU A 145 24.04 -8.08 15.40
C LEU A 145 24.70 -9.45 15.30
N LYS A 146 24.84 -10.10 16.45
CA LYS A 146 25.42 -11.43 16.62
C LYS A 146 24.95 -12.39 15.52
N ARG A 147 25.91 -13.02 14.88
CA ARG A 147 25.73 -14.07 13.88
C ARG A 147 25.04 -15.27 14.53
N GLU A 148 23.73 -15.40 14.34
CA GLU A 148 23.00 -16.61 14.76
C GLU A 148 23.24 -17.72 13.74
N ARG A 149 23.50 -18.95 14.23
CA ARG A 149 23.70 -20.16 13.42
C ARG A 149 22.40 -20.54 12.71
N GLY A 150 22.35 -20.39 11.39
CA GLY A 150 21.22 -20.82 10.56
C GLY A 150 21.33 -22.27 10.13
N ILE A 151 20.19 -22.86 9.79
CA ILE A 151 20.04 -24.28 9.42
C ILE A 151 20.05 -24.50 7.90
N ASP A 152 19.75 -23.46 7.10
CA ASP A 152 19.68 -23.48 5.63
C ASP A 152 20.57 -22.39 5.02
N GLY A 153 21.79 -22.73 4.64
CA GLY A 153 22.74 -21.82 4.00
C GLY A 153 23.88 -22.55 3.28
N GLU A 154 24.70 -21.83 2.52
CA GLU A 154 25.93 -22.38 1.97
C GLU A 154 26.89 -22.80 3.07
N LEU A 155 27.68 -23.84 2.81
CA LEU A 155 28.70 -24.38 3.71
C LEU A 155 29.75 -23.29 3.97
N GLU A 156 29.70 -22.66 5.15
CA GLU A 156 30.56 -21.53 5.48
C GLU A 156 31.77 -21.94 6.35
N GLN A 157 31.57 -22.90 7.25
CA GLN A 157 32.61 -23.42 8.13
C GLN A 157 32.42 -24.90 8.44
N ILE A 158 33.52 -25.59 8.67
CA ILE A 158 33.55 -26.94 9.23
C ILE A 158 34.20 -26.83 10.61
N TYR A 159 33.50 -27.34 11.64
CA TYR A 159 34.00 -27.33 13.02
C TYR A 159 33.80 -28.68 13.69
N PRO A 160 34.54 -29.00 14.77
CA PRO A 160 34.40 -30.26 15.47
C PRO A 160 33.00 -30.45 16.06
N TYR A 161 32.47 -31.67 16.03
CA TYR A 161 31.20 -32.05 16.61
C TYR A 161 31.21 -31.92 18.13
N SER A 162 30.26 -31.15 18.69
CA SER A 162 30.18 -30.88 20.12
C SER A 162 29.23 -31.84 20.88
N GLY A 163 28.52 -32.69 20.16
CA GLY A 163 27.54 -33.63 20.75
C GLY A 163 26.09 -33.12 20.78
N SER A 164 25.87 -31.85 20.44
CA SER A 164 24.52 -31.23 20.46
C SER A 164 23.88 -31.06 19.09
N GLU A 165 24.65 -31.18 18.02
CA GLU A 165 24.18 -30.98 16.65
C GLU A 165 23.54 -32.25 16.07
N PRO A 166 22.46 -32.10 15.26
CA PRO A 166 21.83 -33.24 14.58
C PRO A 166 22.81 -33.95 13.63
N LEU A 167 22.83 -35.29 13.63
CA LEU A 167 23.75 -36.11 12.87
C LEU A 167 23.70 -35.86 11.35
N ARG A 168 22.61 -35.35 10.81
CA ARG A 168 22.45 -34.97 9.41
C ARG A 168 23.40 -33.84 8.95
N PHE A 169 23.96 -33.08 9.90
CA PHE A 169 24.90 -31.99 9.61
C PHE A 169 26.38 -32.44 9.65
N ILE A 170 26.65 -33.70 9.95
CA ILE A 170 28.01 -34.26 9.93
C ILE A 170 28.54 -34.26 8.49
N HIS A 171 29.75 -33.71 8.33
CA HIS A 171 30.46 -33.73 7.07
C HIS A 171 31.29 -35.02 6.95
N TRP A 172 30.62 -36.15 6.62
CA TRP A 172 31.20 -37.49 6.59
C TRP A 172 32.51 -37.58 5.82
N LYS A 173 32.61 -36.92 4.66
CA LYS A 173 33.83 -36.91 3.83
C LYS A 173 35.02 -36.26 4.53
N HIS A 174 34.80 -35.24 5.38
CA HIS A 174 35.88 -34.57 6.12
C HIS A 174 36.20 -35.32 7.40
N SER A 175 35.18 -35.81 8.10
CA SER A 175 35.34 -36.67 9.28
C SER A 175 36.09 -37.98 8.98
N ALA A 176 35.96 -38.53 7.79
CA ALA A 176 36.73 -39.71 7.36
C ALA A 176 38.23 -39.45 7.19
N ARG A 177 38.66 -38.21 7.13
CA ARG A 177 40.07 -37.82 6.99
C ARG A 177 40.67 -37.23 8.28
N SER A 178 39.83 -36.84 9.21
CA SER A 178 40.23 -36.38 10.55
C SER A 178 39.80 -37.41 11.58
N HIS A 179 40.46 -37.52 12.71
CA HIS A 179 40.09 -38.42 13.80
C HIS A 179 38.81 -37.97 14.52
N ASP A 180 38.32 -36.78 14.26
CA ASP A 180 37.16 -36.19 14.91
C ASP A 180 35.98 -36.04 13.94
N LEU A 181 34.75 -36.17 14.48
CA LEU A 181 33.56 -35.87 13.73
C LEU A 181 33.46 -34.38 13.45
N MET A 182 33.29 -34.03 12.19
CA MET A 182 33.21 -32.63 11.76
C MET A 182 31.79 -32.29 11.30
N VAL A 183 31.29 -31.13 11.71
CA VAL A 183 29.96 -30.64 11.40
C VAL A 183 30.00 -29.54 10.35
N LYS A 184 29.05 -29.58 9.43
CA LYS A 184 28.80 -28.51 8.47
C LYS A 184 28.14 -27.33 9.18
N GLY A 185 28.83 -26.21 9.29
CA GLY A 185 28.23 -24.93 9.68
C GLY A 185 27.63 -24.26 8.46
N PHE A 186 26.31 -24.21 8.41
CA PHE A 186 25.61 -23.42 7.41
C PHE A 186 25.49 -21.99 7.90
N GLY A 187 26.03 -21.04 7.15
CA GLY A 187 25.75 -19.64 7.39
C GLY A 187 24.28 -19.38 7.04
N SER A 188 23.51 -18.79 7.93
CA SER A 188 22.25 -18.24 7.49
C SER A 188 22.57 -17.07 6.55
N HIS A 189 22.07 -17.11 5.32
CA HIS A 189 22.03 -15.95 4.44
C HIS A 189 21.03 -14.91 4.96
N SER A 190 21.00 -14.65 6.25
CA SER A 190 20.37 -13.45 6.78
C SER A 190 21.21 -12.28 6.29
N ALA A 191 20.77 -11.67 5.21
CA ALA A 191 21.40 -10.45 4.73
C ALA A 191 21.53 -9.49 5.92
N LYS A 192 22.71 -8.87 6.08
CA LYS A 192 22.99 -7.98 7.23
C LYS A 192 21.88 -6.95 7.38
N PRO A 193 21.37 -6.74 8.59
CA PRO A 193 20.32 -5.75 8.81
C PRO A 193 20.82 -4.37 8.39
N LEU A 194 19.95 -3.61 7.73
CA LEU A 194 20.21 -2.26 7.26
C LEU A 194 19.46 -1.28 8.13
N LEU A 195 20.15 -0.31 8.71
CA LEU A 195 19.53 0.79 9.42
C LEU A 195 19.61 2.05 8.55
N ILE A 196 18.47 2.59 8.18
CA ILE A 196 18.33 3.81 7.38
C ILE A 196 18.20 4.99 8.33
N ASP A 197 19.17 5.87 8.34
CA ASP A 197 19.14 7.12 9.10
C ASP A 197 18.71 8.27 8.18
N LEU A 198 17.54 8.85 8.46
CA LEU A 198 16.97 9.92 7.64
C LEU A 198 17.87 11.16 7.59
N ALA A 199 18.59 11.48 8.69
CA ALA A 199 19.45 12.65 8.75
C ALA A 199 20.69 12.53 7.85
N ARG A 200 21.14 11.29 7.58
CA ARG A 200 22.34 11.00 6.78
C ARG A 200 22.05 10.78 5.29
N LEU A 201 20.78 10.67 4.92
CA LEU A 201 20.44 10.49 3.52
C LEU A 201 20.73 11.77 2.73
N PRO A 202 21.26 11.64 1.50
CA PRO A 202 21.46 12.76 0.61
C PRO A 202 20.12 13.36 0.19
N GLY A 203 20.03 14.68 0.05
CA GLY A 203 18.82 15.39 -0.39
C GLY A 203 18.86 16.86 0.02
N GLN A 204 18.28 17.72 -0.83
CA GLN A 204 18.25 19.16 -0.60
C GLN A 204 17.25 19.57 0.49
N GLY A 205 16.32 18.66 0.87
CA GLY A 205 15.29 18.90 1.88
C GLY A 205 14.83 17.64 2.58
N VAL A 206 14.03 17.81 3.64
CA VAL A 206 13.50 16.69 4.42
C VAL A 206 12.59 15.79 3.57
N GLU A 207 11.78 16.38 2.71
CA GLU A 207 10.86 15.63 1.82
C GLU A 207 11.60 14.73 0.83
N GLU A 208 12.70 15.22 0.26
CA GLU A 208 13.52 14.41 -0.65
C GLU A 208 14.19 13.24 0.07
N ARG A 209 14.71 13.48 1.30
CA ARG A 209 15.29 12.41 2.13
C ARG A 209 14.26 11.36 2.51
N ILE A 210 13.04 11.78 2.87
CA ILE A 210 11.91 10.88 3.17
C ILE A 210 11.55 10.04 1.94
N SER A 211 11.50 10.64 0.76
CA SER A 211 11.19 9.95 -0.49
C SER A 211 12.26 8.92 -0.86
N ARG A 212 13.53 9.24 -0.62
CA ARG A 212 14.65 8.30 -0.79
C ARG A 212 14.63 7.18 0.24
N ALA A 213 14.33 7.51 1.51
CA ALA A 213 14.14 6.50 2.56
C ALA A 213 13.01 5.53 2.21
N ALA A 214 11.88 6.05 1.73
CA ALA A 214 10.73 5.23 1.32
C ALA A 214 11.09 4.28 0.17
N TRP A 215 11.86 4.75 -0.82
CA TRP A 215 12.34 3.90 -1.90
C TRP A 215 13.26 2.78 -1.41
N LEU A 216 14.21 3.09 -0.50
CA LEU A 216 15.09 2.09 0.10
C LEU A 216 14.31 1.04 0.91
N VAL A 217 13.37 1.48 1.75
CA VAL A 217 12.50 0.58 2.52
C VAL A 217 11.71 -0.32 1.58
N TRP A 218 11.02 0.26 0.59
CA TRP A 218 10.17 -0.49 -0.34
C TRP A 218 10.95 -1.55 -1.12
N ARG A 219 12.17 -1.22 -1.56
CA ARG A 219 13.03 -2.13 -2.31
C ARG A 219 13.64 -3.21 -1.43
N LEU A 220 14.23 -2.85 -0.28
CA LEU A 220 15.13 -3.72 0.47
C LEU A 220 14.47 -4.57 1.55
N VAL A 221 13.28 -4.19 2.04
CA VAL A 221 12.59 -4.91 3.14
C VAL A 221 12.25 -6.36 2.80
N ARG A 222 12.19 -6.70 1.52
CA ARG A 222 11.96 -8.08 1.03
C ARG A 222 13.23 -8.91 0.95
N GLU A 223 14.39 -8.25 0.85
CA GLU A 223 15.69 -8.90 0.65
C GLU A 223 16.48 -9.02 1.95
N ARG A 224 16.27 -8.06 2.87
CA ARG A 224 16.99 -8.00 4.14
C ARG A 224 16.17 -7.32 5.23
N PRO A 225 16.52 -7.52 6.52
CA PRO A 225 15.95 -6.74 7.60
C PRO A 225 16.31 -5.26 7.46
N VAL A 226 15.29 -4.39 7.51
CA VAL A 226 15.44 -2.93 7.40
C VAL A 226 14.89 -2.26 8.64
N GLY A 227 15.68 -1.39 9.25
CA GLY A 227 15.29 -0.50 10.34
C GLY A 227 15.35 0.96 9.92
N LEU A 228 14.79 1.86 10.72
CA LEU A 228 14.66 3.27 10.41
C LEU A 228 14.98 4.12 11.63
N VAL A 229 15.76 5.21 11.43
CA VAL A 229 16.03 6.24 12.44
C VAL A 229 15.41 7.55 11.98
N LEU A 230 14.48 8.07 12.79
CA LEU A 230 13.75 9.31 12.57
C LEU A 230 13.99 10.26 13.76
N GLY A 231 15.03 11.11 13.65
CA GLY A 231 15.46 11.91 14.78
C GLY A 231 15.87 11.03 15.97
N ASP A 232 15.22 11.20 17.11
CA ASP A 232 15.51 10.42 18.32
C ASP A 232 14.81 9.05 18.37
N ARG A 233 13.92 8.78 17.43
CA ARG A 233 13.14 7.54 17.37
C ARG A 233 13.81 6.52 16.47
N MET A 234 14.13 5.35 17.02
CA MET A 234 14.67 4.22 16.27
C MET A 234 13.66 3.08 16.17
N ILE A 235 13.44 2.60 14.96
CA ILE A 235 12.62 1.42 14.68
C ILE A 235 13.57 0.28 14.33
N PRO A 236 13.49 -0.86 15.06
CA PRO A 236 14.41 -1.99 14.86
C PRO A 236 14.30 -2.57 13.45
N ALA A 237 15.40 -3.21 13.02
CA ALA A 237 15.44 -3.83 11.70
C ALA A 237 14.73 -5.18 11.72
N GLU A 238 13.69 -5.28 10.91
CA GLU A 238 12.94 -6.50 10.66
C GLU A 238 12.71 -6.65 9.16
N SER A 239 12.35 -7.85 8.71
CA SER A 239 12.04 -8.15 7.31
C SER A 239 10.56 -8.46 7.12
N GLY A 240 10.10 -8.32 5.89
CA GLY A 240 8.76 -8.70 5.49
C GLY A 240 7.84 -7.52 5.16
N LYS A 241 6.79 -7.82 4.39
CA LYS A 241 5.89 -6.82 3.82
C LYS A 241 5.19 -5.95 4.89
N GLN A 242 4.75 -6.57 5.98
CA GLN A 242 4.05 -5.84 7.05
C GLN A 242 4.97 -4.82 7.74
N HIS A 243 6.22 -5.22 8.01
CA HIS A 243 7.20 -4.32 8.57
C HIS A 243 7.53 -3.16 7.60
N GLY A 244 7.67 -3.46 6.30
CA GLY A 244 7.83 -2.42 5.28
C GLY A 244 6.71 -1.40 5.26
N LEU A 245 5.45 -1.85 5.34
CA LEU A 245 4.29 -0.95 5.44
C LEU A 245 4.32 -0.09 6.71
N LYS A 246 4.74 -0.67 7.84
CA LYS A 246 4.92 0.08 9.09
C LYS A 246 5.96 1.19 8.94
N LEU A 247 7.13 0.89 8.37
CA LEU A 247 8.17 1.89 8.12
C LEU A 247 7.70 2.99 7.17
N LEU A 248 7.00 2.63 6.09
CA LEU A 248 6.42 3.60 5.15
C LEU A 248 5.37 4.49 5.81
N THR A 249 4.56 3.95 6.73
CA THR A 249 3.58 4.73 7.51
C THR A 249 4.28 5.72 8.43
N GLU A 250 5.33 5.33 9.13
CA GLU A 250 6.12 6.24 9.97
C GLU A 250 6.76 7.37 9.14
N LEU A 251 7.27 7.03 7.93
CA LEU A 251 7.78 8.04 7.00
C LEU A 251 6.68 8.97 6.47
N ALA A 252 5.46 8.45 6.26
CA ALA A 252 4.33 9.25 5.80
C ALA A 252 3.89 10.29 6.84
N LEU A 253 3.98 9.94 8.12
CA LEU A 253 3.55 10.78 9.25
C LEU A 253 4.66 11.72 9.78
N TYR A 254 5.92 11.43 9.48
CA TYR A 254 7.05 12.18 10.03
C TYR A 254 7.00 13.67 9.68
N GLY A 255 7.01 14.55 10.72
CA GLY A 255 6.96 16.00 10.56
C GLY A 255 5.62 16.57 10.07
N ARG A 256 4.55 15.83 10.26
CA ARG A 256 3.16 16.25 10.00
C ARG A 256 2.33 16.07 11.27
N ASP A 257 2.58 16.92 12.23
CA ASP A 257 1.72 17.13 13.41
C ASP A 257 0.68 18.21 13.12
#